data_b05a1319d78999ee94e208dd76a0a824
#
_entry.id   b05a1319d78999ee94e208dd76a0a824
#
_cell.length_a   1.000
_cell.length_b   1.000
_cell.length_c   1.000
_cell.angle_alpha   90.00
_cell.angle_beta   90.00
_cell.angle_gamma   90.00
#
_symmetry.space_group_name_H-M   'P 1'
#
loop_
_entity.id
_entity.type
_entity.pdbx_description
1 polymer ?
#
loop_
_entity_poly.entity_id
_entity_poly.type
_entity_poly.pdbx_seq_one_letter_code
_entity_poly.pdbx_strand_id
1 'polypeptide(L)'
;MHGSFHGQRRAPGVTARPGTGFTLIELLVVIAIIGILASLLLPALAKAKAHGYRIACVNNLHQLSLIAQVYAGDNADQLVLNGSADSGPTWVSGSFRQTPADATNTALLLDPRRSLFAPYLNSLRLYKCPADHTPGTSARRADQRVRSYAMNSYMGWAGPAFKNAPDERRYRVFHRANDLNDPAGLMLFVDVNPNSICRPCFGVLMDGGAQTRFLHLPASHHSRSGVISFADGHAESHRWRDDRTIQPRLTDYHDHNDLSPGNADVVWLREHATSRRD
;
A
#
# COMPACT_ATOMS: atom_id res chain seq x y z
N MET A 1 49.28 -24.19 85.55
CA MET A 1 47.88 -23.75 85.45
C MET A 1 47.82 -22.59 84.50
N HIS A 2 47.48 -22.82 83.26
CA HIS A 2 47.51 -21.83 82.16
C HIS A 2 46.09 -21.35 81.87
N GLY A 3 45.86 -20.05 82.10
CA GLY A 3 44.62 -19.36 81.69
C GLY A 3 44.80 -18.68 80.30
N SER A 4 44.10 -19.18 79.28
CA SER A 4 44.10 -18.54 77.97
C SER A 4 43.09 -17.42 77.91
N PHE A 5 43.52 -16.19 77.60
CA PHE A 5 42.71 -15.03 77.32
C PHE A 5 42.38 -15.05 75.84
N HIS A 6 41.12 -15.25 75.49
CA HIS A 6 40.60 -15.05 74.10
C HIS A 6 40.19 -13.59 73.93
N GLY A 7 40.96 -12.83 73.18
CA GLY A 7 40.64 -11.50 72.72
C GLY A 7 39.65 -11.56 71.56
N GLN A 8 38.41 -11.09 71.77
CA GLN A 8 37.43 -10.87 70.70
C GLN A 8 37.77 -9.66 69.91
N ARG A 9 38.19 -9.79 68.64
CA ARG A 9 38.31 -8.68 67.70
C ARG A 9 36.91 -8.23 67.26
N ARG A 10 36.50 -7.03 67.59
CA ARG A 10 35.31 -6.37 67.05
C ARG A 10 35.58 -6.01 65.58
N ALA A 11 34.71 -6.48 64.68
CA ALA A 11 34.67 -6.07 63.29
C ALA A 11 34.28 -4.59 63.18
N PRO A 12 34.89 -3.82 62.23
CA PRO A 12 34.50 -2.41 62.00
C PRO A 12 33.06 -2.34 61.51
N GLY A 13 32.26 -1.53 62.21
CA GLY A 13 30.86 -1.28 61.83
C GLY A 13 30.79 -0.60 60.47
N VAL A 14 30.11 -1.24 59.54
CA VAL A 14 29.73 -0.62 58.26
C VAL A 14 28.70 0.46 58.57
N THR A 15 29.12 1.74 58.52
CA THR A 15 28.20 2.86 58.60
C THR A 15 27.36 2.88 57.30
N ALA A 16 26.10 2.46 57.39
CA ALA A 16 25.13 2.61 56.32
C ALA A 16 24.96 4.12 56.07
N ARG A 17 25.34 4.58 54.89
CA ARG A 17 25.02 5.93 54.41
C ARG A 17 23.51 6.10 54.41
N PRO A 18 22.95 7.20 55.00
CA PRO A 18 21.52 7.45 54.92
C PRO A 18 21.13 7.56 53.44
N GLY A 19 20.34 6.63 52.96
CA GLY A 19 19.74 6.70 51.64
C GLY A 19 18.82 7.92 51.61
N THR A 20 19.09 8.87 50.70
CA THR A 20 18.17 10.00 50.45
C THR A 20 16.85 9.43 49.95
N GLY A 21 15.85 9.41 50.78
CA GLY A 21 14.48 8.95 50.37
C GLY A 21 13.92 9.93 49.34
N PHE A 22 13.39 9.36 48.27
CA PHE A 22 12.74 10.13 47.21
C PHE A 22 11.39 10.68 47.71
N THR A 23 11.17 11.99 47.56
CA THR A 23 9.89 12.59 47.99
C THR A 23 8.81 12.41 46.96
N LEU A 24 7.53 12.35 47.39
CA LEU A 24 6.38 12.25 46.50
C LEU A 24 6.29 13.43 45.51
N ILE A 25 6.72 14.63 45.95
CA ILE A 25 6.76 15.83 45.12
C ILE A 25 7.81 15.70 44.02
N GLU A 26 9.01 15.20 44.29
CA GLU A 26 10.05 14.98 43.27
C GLU A 26 9.59 14.00 42.21
N LEU A 27 8.89 12.92 42.59
CA LEU A 27 8.31 11.98 41.64
C LEU A 27 7.22 12.65 40.79
N LEU A 28 6.33 13.43 41.40
CA LEU A 28 5.21 14.07 40.72
C LEU A 28 5.70 15.14 39.72
N VAL A 29 6.72 15.90 40.03
CA VAL A 29 7.30 16.88 39.09
C VAL A 29 7.95 16.20 37.91
N VAL A 30 8.65 15.08 38.11
CA VAL A 30 9.27 14.33 37.00
C VAL A 30 8.22 13.78 36.05
N ILE A 31 7.16 13.13 36.55
CA ILE A 31 6.12 12.63 35.67
C ILE A 31 5.35 13.75 34.95
N ALA A 32 5.18 14.92 35.59
CA ALA A 32 4.58 16.10 34.98
C ALA A 32 5.41 16.60 33.78
N ILE A 33 6.74 16.72 33.97
CA ILE A 33 7.66 17.15 32.89
C ILE A 33 7.66 16.13 31.76
N ILE A 34 7.74 14.84 32.08
CA ILE A 34 7.66 13.77 31.05
C ILE A 34 6.34 13.86 30.29
N GLY A 35 5.23 14.07 30.99
CA GLY A 35 3.89 14.22 30.37
C GLY A 35 3.82 15.40 29.40
N ILE A 36 4.39 16.56 29.78
CA ILE A 36 4.44 17.74 28.90
C ILE A 36 5.31 17.46 27.68
N LEU A 37 6.52 16.91 27.85
CA LEU A 37 7.41 16.60 26.73
C LEU A 37 6.79 15.56 25.80
N ALA A 38 6.19 14.49 26.35
CA ALA A 38 5.52 13.45 25.57
C ALA A 38 4.34 14.02 24.76
N SER A 39 3.54 14.92 25.34
CA SER A 39 2.40 15.54 24.65
C SER A 39 2.79 16.34 23.41
N LEU A 40 3.98 16.92 23.37
CA LEU A 40 4.52 17.63 22.22
C LEU A 40 5.19 16.70 21.21
N LEU A 41 5.84 15.62 21.67
CA LEU A 41 6.57 14.68 20.81
C LEU A 41 5.66 13.70 20.08
N LEU A 42 4.60 13.19 20.71
CA LEU A 42 3.73 12.19 20.10
C LEU A 42 3.06 12.63 18.80
N PRO A 43 2.50 13.85 18.67
CA PRO A 43 1.92 14.32 17.40
C PRO A 43 2.98 14.50 16.31
N ALA A 44 4.18 14.96 16.66
CA ALA A 44 5.27 15.14 15.70
C ALA A 44 5.76 13.77 15.17
N LEU A 45 5.93 12.79 16.06
CA LEU A 45 6.34 11.43 15.71
C LEU A 45 5.29 10.74 14.82
N ALA A 46 3.99 10.92 15.11
CA ALA A 46 2.90 10.38 14.29
C ALA A 46 2.93 10.93 12.86
N LYS A 47 3.14 12.24 12.70
CA LYS A 47 3.28 12.89 11.37
C LYS A 47 4.54 12.40 10.64
N ALA A 48 5.67 12.29 11.32
CA ALA A 48 6.92 11.79 10.74
C ALA A 48 6.77 10.33 10.25
N LYS A 49 6.13 9.47 11.04
CA LYS A 49 5.84 8.08 10.67
C LYS A 49 4.92 8.00 9.45
N ALA A 50 3.85 8.78 9.40
CA ALA A 50 2.94 8.84 8.25
C ALA A 50 3.67 9.31 6.98
N HIS A 51 4.56 10.29 7.09
CA HIS A 51 5.40 10.75 5.99
C HIS A 51 6.37 9.65 5.52
N GLY A 52 7.03 8.95 6.45
CA GLY A 52 7.91 7.82 6.13
C GLY A 52 7.17 6.69 5.38
N TYR A 53 5.95 6.35 5.79
CA TYR A 53 5.12 5.37 5.09
C TYR A 53 4.77 5.81 3.67
N ARG A 54 4.46 7.09 3.47
CA ARG A 54 4.19 7.65 2.14
C ARG A 54 5.40 7.55 1.22
N ILE A 55 6.59 7.93 1.70
CA ILE A 55 7.83 7.84 0.92
C ILE A 55 8.13 6.37 0.57
N ALA A 56 7.97 5.45 1.51
CA ALA A 56 8.18 4.03 1.25
C ALA A 56 7.18 3.49 0.22
N CYS A 57 5.92 3.94 0.24
CA CYS A 57 4.92 3.57 -0.77
C CYS A 57 5.29 4.11 -2.16
N VAL A 58 5.72 5.36 -2.26
CA VAL A 58 6.22 5.96 -3.53
C VAL A 58 7.39 5.15 -4.07
N ASN A 59 8.35 4.81 -3.23
CA ASN A 59 9.51 4.01 -3.63
C ASN A 59 9.12 2.59 -4.08
N ASN A 60 8.15 1.95 -3.43
CA ASN A 60 7.65 0.65 -3.84
C ASN A 60 7.04 0.69 -5.25
N LEU A 61 6.18 1.68 -5.52
CA LEU A 61 5.54 1.83 -6.82
C LEU A 61 6.54 2.22 -7.92
N HIS A 62 7.52 3.06 -7.60
CA HIS A 62 8.63 3.36 -8.51
C HIS A 62 9.40 2.09 -8.88
N GLN A 63 9.75 1.24 -7.90
CA GLN A 63 10.45 -0.02 -8.16
C GLN A 63 9.60 -1.00 -8.99
N LEU A 64 8.29 -1.12 -8.74
CA LEU A 64 7.40 -1.94 -9.56
C LEU A 64 7.34 -1.44 -11.01
N SER A 65 7.35 -0.12 -11.22
CA SER A 65 7.38 0.47 -12.57
C SER A 65 8.69 0.21 -13.30
N LEU A 66 9.83 0.30 -12.60
CA LEU A 66 11.13 -0.07 -13.16
C LEU A 66 11.17 -1.54 -13.57
N ILE A 67 10.61 -2.44 -12.74
CA ILE A 67 10.48 -3.86 -13.06
C ILE A 67 9.62 -4.08 -14.31
N ALA A 68 8.53 -3.32 -14.47
CA ALA A 68 7.71 -3.39 -15.69
C ALA A 68 8.47 -2.96 -16.93
N GLN A 69 9.34 -1.94 -16.84
CA GLN A 69 10.21 -1.51 -17.95
C GLN A 69 11.28 -2.56 -18.26
N VAL A 70 11.95 -3.14 -17.26
CA VAL A 70 12.91 -4.23 -17.45
C VAL A 70 12.23 -5.43 -18.11
N TYR A 71 11.02 -5.81 -17.63
CA TYR A 71 10.24 -6.86 -18.24
C TYR A 71 9.97 -6.59 -19.73
N ALA A 72 9.55 -5.38 -20.10
CA ALA A 72 9.32 -5.02 -21.51
C ALA A 72 10.59 -5.13 -22.34
N GLY A 73 11.73 -4.69 -21.82
CA GLY A 73 13.03 -4.82 -22.46
C GLY A 73 13.41 -6.29 -22.75
N ASP A 74 13.13 -7.19 -21.81
CA ASP A 74 13.43 -8.63 -21.94
C ASP A 74 12.41 -9.39 -22.81
N ASN A 75 11.21 -8.81 -23.05
CA ASN A 75 10.09 -9.46 -23.72
C ASN A 75 9.66 -8.78 -25.01
N ALA A 76 10.61 -8.38 -25.86
CA ALA A 76 10.38 -7.79 -27.18
C ALA A 76 9.41 -6.59 -27.14
N ASP A 77 9.60 -5.71 -26.18
CA ASP A 77 8.81 -4.49 -25.95
C ASP A 77 7.36 -4.74 -25.47
N GLN A 78 7.00 -5.98 -25.17
CA GLN A 78 5.66 -6.32 -24.65
C GLN A 78 5.51 -5.82 -23.21
N LEU A 79 4.45 -5.07 -22.94
CA LEU A 79 4.07 -4.76 -21.56
C LEU A 79 3.71 -6.06 -20.83
N VAL A 80 4.01 -6.09 -19.54
CA VAL A 80 3.61 -7.22 -18.70
C VAL A 80 2.10 -7.43 -18.77
N LEU A 81 1.68 -8.67 -18.88
CA LEU A 81 0.27 -9.00 -18.95
C LEU A 81 -0.46 -8.62 -17.66
N ASN A 82 -1.63 -8.03 -17.83
CA ASN A 82 -2.56 -7.65 -16.77
C ASN A 82 -3.93 -8.27 -17.04
N GLY A 83 -4.69 -8.58 -16.01
CA GLY A 83 -5.98 -9.22 -16.25
C GLY A 83 -6.77 -9.53 -14.99
N SER A 84 -7.76 -10.39 -15.18
CA SER A 84 -8.55 -10.98 -14.10
C SER A 84 -7.92 -12.28 -13.59
N ALA A 85 -8.53 -12.91 -12.58
CA ALA A 85 -8.05 -14.19 -12.03
C ALA A 85 -7.92 -15.30 -13.07
N ASP A 86 -8.71 -15.25 -14.15
CA ASP A 86 -8.78 -16.28 -15.18
C ASP A 86 -7.89 -15.99 -16.40
N SER A 87 -7.03 -14.98 -16.32
CA SER A 87 -6.18 -14.53 -17.45
C SER A 87 -4.88 -15.32 -17.62
N GLY A 88 -4.63 -16.35 -16.81
CA GLY A 88 -3.32 -17.01 -16.75
C GLY A 88 -2.29 -16.20 -15.97
N PRO A 89 -0.99 -16.46 -16.14
CA PRO A 89 0.05 -15.66 -15.50
C PRO A 89 -0.01 -14.21 -15.96
N THR A 90 -0.11 -13.29 -15.00
CA THR A 90 -0.06 -11.84 -15.20
C THR A 90 1.05 -11.26 -14.33
N TRP A 91 1.21 -9.94 -14.25
CA TRP A 91 2.22 -9.34 -13.38
C TRP A 91 2.17 -9.93 -11.95
N VAL A 92 0.97 -10.18 -11.41
CA VAL A 92 0.69 -11.05 -10.26
C VAL A 92 -0.67 -11.71 -10.46
N SER A 93 -0.91 -12.85 -9.83
CA SER A 93 -2.18 -13.60 -9.92
C SER A 93 -3.08 -13.40 -8.70
N GLY A 94 -4.26 -14.02 -8.76
CA GLY A 94 -5.21 -14.17 -7.67
C GLY A 94 -6.37 -13.18 -7.67
N SER A 95 -7.42 -13.54 -6.96
CA SER A 95 -8.61 -12.73 -6.80
C SER A 95 -9.12 -12.81 -5.37
N PHE A 96 -8.97 -11.74 -4.61
CA PHE A 96 -9.47 -11.66 -3.24
C PHE A 96 -11.01 -11.78 -3.17
N ARG A 97 -11.69 -11.51 -4.29
CA ARG A 97 -13.14 -11.66 -4.42
C ARG A 97 -13.58 -13.11 -4.62
N GLN A 98 -12.96 -13.81 -5.56
CA GLN A 98 -13.35 -15.19 -5.93
C GLN A 98 -12.79 -16.20 -4.94
N THR A 99 -11.59 -15.96 -4.46
CA THR A 99 -10.84 -16.82 -3.54
C THR A 99 -10.29 -15.98 -2.39
N PRO A 100 -11.05 -15.79 -1.30
CA PRO A 100 -10.61 -14.97 -0.17
C PRO A 100 -9.25 -15.36 0.41
N ALA A 101 -8.87 -16.64 0.35
CA ALA A 101 -7.55 -17.12 0.78
C ALA A 101 -6.38 -16.53 -0.03
N ASP A 102 -6.63 -16.03 -1.25
CA ASP A 102 -5.63 -15.37 -2.09
C ASP A 102 -5.11 -14.09 -1.44
N ALA A 103 -5.89 -13.48 -0.55
CA ALA A 103 -5.47 -12.27 0.15
C ALA A 103 -4.19 -12.45 0.99
N THR A 104 -3.88 -13.67 1.40
CA THR A 104 -2.69 -14.00 2.23
C THR A 104 -1.71 -14.96 1.52
N ASN A 105 -2.00 -15.33 0.27
CA ASN A 105 -1.22 -16.30 -0.47
C ASN A 105 -0.03 -15.66 -1.19
N THR A 106 1.16 -15.80 -0.63
CA THR A 106 2.40 -15.25 -1.16
C THR A 106 2.87 -15.89 -2.48
N ALA A 107 2.46 -17.14 -2.75
CA ALA A 107 2.84 -17.84 -3.98
C ALA A 107 2.25 -17.15 -5.24
N LEU A 108 1.17 -16.39 -5.09
CA LEU A 108 0.58 -15.59 -6.18
C LEU A 108 1.47 -14.45 -6.67
N LEU A 109 2.45 -14.06 -5.86
CA LEU A 109 3.38 -12.97 -6.12
C LEU A 109 4.78 -13.48 -6.48
N LEU A 110 5.20 -14.61 -5.88
CA LEU A 110 6.59 -15.10 -5.92
C LEU A 110 6.79 -16.40 -6.74
N ASP A 111 5.73 -17.10 -7.12
CA ASP A 111 5.86 -18.29 -7.98
C ASP A 111 5.89 -17.85 -9.47
N PRO A 112 6.97 -18.12 -10.22
CA PRO A 112 7.07 -17.74 -11.65
C PRO A 112 5.98 -18.34 -12.54
N ARG A 113 5.33 -19.41 -12.10
CA ARG A 113 4.18 -20.00 -12.82
C ARG A 113 2.89 -19.18 -12.66
N ARG A 114 2.87 -18.24 -11.71
CA ARG A 114 1.70 -17.44 -11.32
C ARG A 114 1.93 -15.94 -11.49
N SER A 115 3.17 -15.48 -11.40
CA SER A 115 3.55 -14.07 -11.46
C SER A 115 4.69 -13.88 -12.45
N LEU A 116 4.46 -13.03 -13.46
CA LEU A 116 5.48 -12.65 -14.43
C LEU A 116 6.57 -11.77 -13.80
N PHE A 117 6.29 -11.15 -12.66
CA PHE A 117 7.28 -10.38 -11.90
C PHE A 117 8.14 -11.23 -10.96
N ALA A 118 7.74 -12.47 -10.68
CA ALA A 118 8.49 -13.31 -9.75
C ALA A 118 9.96 -13.53 -10.12
N PRO A 119 10.37 -13.65 -11.41
CA PRO A 119 11.79 -13.74 -11.76
C PRO A 119 12.59 -12.47 -11.48
N TYR A 120 11.93 -11.31 -11.45
CA TYR A 120 12.54 -10.00 -11.27
C TYR A 120 12.48 -9.52 -9.81
N LEU A 121 11.59 -10.08 -9.00
CA LEU A 121 11.25 -9.56 -7.70
C LEU A 121 10.94 -10.67 -6.69
N ASN A 122 11.79 -10.82 -5.69
CA ASN A 122 11.65 -11.82 -4.62
C ASN A 122 11.24 -11.23 -3.26
N SER A 123 10.84 -9.95 -3.22
CA SER A 123 10.49 -9.26 -1.97
C SER A 123 9.00 -8.95 -1.90
N LEU A 124 8.30 -9.57 -0.95
CA LEU A 124 6.88 -9.28 -0.67
C LEU A 124 6.61 -7.83 -0.27
N ARG A 125 7.59 -7.16 0.34
CA ARG A 125 7.43 -5.78 0.83
C ARG A 125 7.10 -4.79 -0.28
N LEU A 126 7.57 -5.05 -1.49
CA LEU A 126 7.35 -4.17 -2.64
C LEU A 126 5.91 -4.22 -3.18
N TYR A 127 5.16 -5.27 -2.87
CA TYR A 127 3.76 -5.39 -3.28
C TYR A 127 2.78 -4.74 -2.32
N LYS A 128 3.24 -4.27 -1.15
CA LYS A 128 2.37 -3.77 -0.10
C LYS A 128 2.71 -2.36 0.35
N CYS A 129 1.68 -1.52 0.46
CA CYS A 129 1.78 -0.22 1.11
C CYS A 129 2.00 -0.39 2.62
N PRO A 130 3.05 0.20 3.21
CA PRO A 130 3.32 0.08 4.64
C PRO A 130 2.28 0.77 5.53
N ALA A 131 1.43 1.64 4.96
CA ALA A 131 0.31 2.26 5.67
C ALA A 131 -0.98 1.40 5.60
N ASP A 132 -1.03 0.36 4.76
CA ASP A 132 -2.14 -0.58 4.69
C ASP A 132 -1.99 -1.67 5.77
N HIS A 133 -2.67 -1.46 6.88
CA HIS A 133 -2.71 -2.41 8.01
C HIS A 133 -3.94 -3.33 7.97
N THR A 134 -4.62 -3.40 6.84
CA THR A 134 -5.84 -4.21 6.70
C THR A 134 -5.51 -5.70 6.86
N PRO A 135 -6.16 -6.40 7.80
CA PRO A 135 -5.96 -7.83 7.97
C PRO A 135 -6.43 -8.60 6.73
N GLY A 136 -5.83 -9.77 6.50
CA GLY A 136 -6.36 -10.75 5.57
C GLY A 136 -7.75 -11.23 6.01
N THR A 137 -8.42 -11.94 5.12
CA THR A 137 -9.79 -12.47 5.37
C THR A 137 -9.84 -13.61 6.39
N SER A 138 -8.70 -14.14 6.83
CA SER A 138 -8.67 -15.16 7.88
C SER A 138 -8.78 -14.51 9.25
N ALA A 139 -9.48 -15.16 10.18
CA ALA A 139 -9.72 -14.69 11.54
C ALA A 139 -8.42 -14.53 12.39
N ARG A 140 -7.27 -14.86 11.84
CA ARG A 140 -5.98 -14.68 12.52
C ARG A 140 -5.47 -13.27 12.25
N ARG A 141 -5.42 -12.45 13.28
CA ARG A 141 -4.87 -11.08 13.26
C ARG A 141 -3.44 -10.93 12.69
N ALA A 142 -2.72 -12.03 12.51
CA ALA A 142 -1.35 -12.05 11.99
C ALA A 142 -1.26 -12.05 10.45
N ASP A 143 -2.33 -12.44 9.75
CA ASP A 143 -2.28 -12.58 8.29
C ASP A 143 -2.67 -11.28 7.63
N GLN A 144 -1.70 -10.45 7.32
CA GLN A 144 -1.92 -9.25 6.52
C GLN A 144 -2.08 -9.61 5.03
N ARG A 145 -2.87 -8.82 4.31
CA ARG A 145 -2.95 -8.93 2.85
C ARG A 145 -1.58 -8.79 2.22
N VAL A 146 -1.31 -9.62 1.23
CA VAL A 146 0.00 -9.65 0.55
C VAL A 146 0.20 -8.52 -0.46
N ARG A 147 -0.87 -7.81 -0.85
CA ARG A 147 -0.82 -6.79 -1.90
C ARG A 147 -1.75 -5.61 -1.60
N SER A 148 -1.28 -4.39 -1.86
CA SER A 148 -2.03 -3.12 -1.80
C SER A 148 -2.14 -2.42 -3.15
N TYR A 149 -1.37 -2.84 -4.16
CA TYR A 149 -1.29 -2.20 -5.46
C TYR A 149 -2.00 -3.00 -6.53
N ALA A 150 -2.51 -2.29 -7.54
CA ALA A 150 -3.06 -2.89 -8.75
C ALA A 150 -2.58 -2.13 -9.99
N MET A 151 -2.49 -2.83 -11.11
CA MET A 151 -2.04 -2.28 -12.39
C MET A 151 -3.23 -1.74 -13.17
N ASN A 152 -3.08 -0.59 -13.81
CA ASN A 152 -4.08 0.00 -14.68
C ASN A 152 -4.56 -1.00 -15.75
N SER A 153 -5.86 -1.22 -15.85
CA SER A 153 -6.44 -2.20 -16.77
C SER A 153 -6.25 -1.86 -18.26
N TYR A 154 -5.87 -0.64 -18.60
CA TYR A 154 -5.52 -0.26 -19.97
C TYR A 154 -4.06 -0.57 -20.35
N MET A 155 -3.27 -1.11 -19.41
CA MET A 155 -1.88 -1.54 -19.60
C MET A 155 -1.80 -3.07 -19.62
N GLY A 156 -1.37 -3.67 -20.74
CA GLY A 156 -1.12 -5.10 -20.88
C GLY A 156 -2.37 -5.98 -20.72
N TRP A 157 -3.56 -5.48 -20.94
CA TRP A 157 -4.79 -6.23 -20.69
C TRP A 157 -4.87 -7.51 -21.51
N ALA A 158 -4.99 -8.64 -20.84
CA ALA A 158 -5.15 -9.97 -21.40
C ALA A 158 -6.37 -10.71 -20.81
N GLY A 159 -7.22 -10.00 -20.07
CA GLY A 159 -8.41 -10.58 -19.47
C GLY A 159 -9.53 -10.79 -20.49
N PRO A 160 -10.51 -11.67 -20.16
CA PRO A 160 -11.68 -11.85 -20.99
C PRO A 160 -12.51 -10.57 -21.06
N ALA A 161 -13.33 -10.44 -22.12
CA ALA A 161 -14.32 -9.39 -22.21
C ALA A 161 -15.38 -9.58 -21.12
N PHE A 162 -15.60 -8.57 -20.29
CA PHE A 162 -16.69 -8.51 -19.32
C PHE A 162 -17.25 -7.09 -19.26
N LYS A 163 -18.39 -6.90 -18.60
CA LYS A 163 -19.14 -5.61 -18.60
C LYS A 163 -18.27 -4.38 -18.27
N ASN A 164 -17.27 -4.52 -17.43
CA ASN A 164 -16.39 -3.43 -16.98
C ASN A 164 -14.94 -3.61 -17.47
N ALA A 165 -14.69 -4.46 -18.47
CA ALA A 165 -13.39 -4.56 -19.13
C ALA A 165 -13.08 -3.26 -19.89
N PRO A 166 -11.80 -2.99 -20.22
CA PRO A 166 -11.45 -1.91 -21.12
C PRO A 166 -12.23 -1.94 -22.42
N ASP A 167 -12.84 -0.82 -22.80
CA ASP A 167 -13.54 -0.70 -24.09
C ASP A 167 -12.51 -0.37 -25.20
N GLU A 168 -11.96 -1.40 -25.80
CA GLU A 168 -10.92 -1.30 -26.83
C GLU A 168 -11.41 -0.67 -28.14
N ARG A 169 -12.72 -0.53 -28.34
CA ARG A 169 -13.28 0.14 -29.53
C ARG A 169 -13.12 1.65 -29.46
N ARG A 170 -13.21 2.22 -28.26
CA ARG A 170 -13.22 3.67 -28.01
C ARG A 170 -11.92 4.18 -27.39
N TYR A 171 -11.18 3.30 -26.68
CA TYR A 171 -10.01 3.65 -25.92
C TYR A 171 -8.85 2.71 -26.25
N ARG A 172 -7.63 3.24 -26.17
CA ARG A 172 -6.41 2.46 -26.41
C ARG A 172 -6.17 1.51 -25.23
N VAL A 173 -5.91 0.26 -25.52
CA VAL A 173 -5.27 -0.68 -24.61
C VAL A 173 -3.84 -0.86 -25.11
N PHE A 174 -2.87 -0.56 -24.26
CA PHE A 174 -1.46 -0.60 -24.62
C PHE A 174 -0.92 -2.00 -24.34
N HIS A 175 -0.30 -2.61 -25.34
CA HIS A 175 0.34 -3.92 -25.24
C HIS A 175 1.86 -3.84 -25.40
N ARG A 176 2.38 -2.75 -25.95
CA ARG A 176 3.82 -2.52 -26.11
C ARG A 176 4.22 -1.19 -25.50
N ALA A 177 5.44 -1.11 -24.97
CA ALA A 177 5.95 0.12 -24.38
C ALA A 177 6.10 1.24 -25.44
N ASN A 178 6.49 0.89 -26.66
CA ASN A 178 6.62 1.84 -27.78
C ASN A 178 5.26 2.38 -28.29
N ASP A 179 4.13 1.77 -27.92
CA ASP A 179 2.78 2.26 -28.26
C ASP A 179 2.31 3.38 -27.32
N LEU A 180 3.03 3.61 -26.21
CA LEU A 180 2.67 4.62 -25.21
C LEU A 180 2.93 6.02 -25.76
N ASN A 181 1.86 6.78 -25.99
CA ASN A 181 1.94 8.12 -26.55
C ASN A 181 2.29 9.22 -25.54
N ASP A 182 2.01 8.95 -24.25
CA ASP A 182 2.32 9.85 -23.13
C ASP A 182 2.69 9.02 -21.87
N PRO A 183 3.89 8.40 -21.82
CA PRO A 183 4.27 7.55 -20.69
C PRO A 183 4.26 8.27 -19.34
N ALA A 184 4.51 9.58 -19.30
CA ALA A 184 4.54 10.37 -18.08
C ALA A 184 3.12 10.75 -17.59
N GLY A 185 2.13 10.79 -18.49
CA GLY A 185 0.74 11.05 -18.15
C GLY A 185 -0.09 9.78 -17.94
N LEU A 186 0.41 8.59 -18.32
CA LEU A 186 -0.32 7.35 -18.22
C LEU A 186 0.05 6.57 -16.96
N MET A 187 -0.91 6.43 -16.03
CA MET A 187 -0.70 5.68 -14.79
C MET A 187 -0.48 4.19 -15.07
N LEU A 188 0.48 3.59 -14.35
CA LEU A 188 0.82 2.18 -14.46
C LEU A 188 0.33 1.38 -13.25
N PHE A 189 0.75 1.75 -12.04
CA PHE A 189 0.30 1.13 -10.80
C PHE A 189 -0.37 2.15 -9.88
N VAL A 190 -1.37 1.69 -9.13
CA VAL A 190 -2.16 2.51 -8.22
C VAL A 190 -2.20 1.83 -6.84
N ASP A 191 -1.98 2.61 -5.78
CA ASP A 191 -2.30 2.20 -4.41
C ASP A 191 -3.82 2.17 -4.26
N VAL A 192 -4.38 1.01 -3.95
CA VAL A 192 -5.83 0.74 -3.99
C VAL A 192 -6.40 0.74 -2.59
N ASN A 193 -7.60 1.31 -2.44
CA ASN A 193 -8.34 1.24 -1.19
C ASN A 193 -8.50 -0.23 -0.75
N PRO A 194 -8.16 -0.56 0.50
CA PRO A 194 -8.20 -1.95 0.98
C PRO A 194 -9.55 -2.64 0.80
N ASN A 195 -10.65 -1.88 0.81
CA ASN A 195 -11.99 -2.41 0.59
C ASN A 195 -12.38 -2.48 -0.90
N SER A 196 -11.50 -2.07 -1.81
CA SER A 196 -11.71 -2.09 -3.26
C SER A 196 -10.71 -2.98 -4.01
N ILE A 197 -9.64 -3.44 -3.38
CA ILE A 197 -8.62 -4.27 -4.00
C ILE A 197 -9.07 -5.73 -4.12
N CYS A 198 -9.76 -6.07 -5.19
CA CYS A 198 -10.27 -7.43 -5.41
C CYS A 198 -9.45 -8.24 -6.42
N ARG A 199 -8.77 -7.61 -7.37
CA ARG A 199 -8.02 -8.23 -8.47
C ARG A 199 -6.68 -7.56 -8.70
N PRO A 200 -5.77 -8.13 -9.51
CA PRO A 200 -4.52 -7.49 -9.89
C PRO A 200 -4.69 -6.19 -10.68
N CYS A 201 -5.81 -6.03 -11.37
CA CYS A 201 -6.09 -4.86 -12.19
C CYS A 201 -6.82 -3.75 -11.44
N PHE A 202 -6.52 -2.50 -11.81
CA PHE A 202 -7.24 -1.29 -11.40
C PHE A 202 -8.07 -0.82 -12.58
N GLY A 203 -9.37 -1.05 -12.54
CA GLY A 203 -10.30 -0.63 -13.60
C GLY A 203 -10.78 0.79 -13.40
N VAL A 204 -10.80 1.56 -14.49
CA VAL A 204 -11.39 2.89 -14.57
C VAL A 204 -12.52 2.87 -15.58
N LEU A 205 -13.72 3.26 -15.14
CA LEU A 205 -14.87 3.38 -16.02
C LEU A 205 -14.81 4.72 -16.76
N MET A 206 -14.85 4.66 -18.09
CA MET A 206 -14.72 5.84 -18.96
C MET A 206 -16.07 6.55 -19.22
N ASP A 207 -17.17 6.01 -18.73
CA ASP A 207 -18.49 6.65 -18.84
C ASP A 207 -18.59 7.89 -17.97
N GLY A 208 -19.23 8.94 -18.49
CA GLY A 208 -19.29 10.27 -17.88
C GLY A 208 -20.70 10.72 -17.47
N GLY A 209 -20.79 11.97 -17.07
CA GLY A 209 -22.04 12.61 -16.70
C GLY A 209 -22.65 12.08 -15.40
N ALA A 210 -23.98 11.93 -15.36
CA ALA A 210 -24.71 11.47 -14.18
C ALA A 210 -24.36 10.01 -13.79
N GLN A 211 -23.82 9.22 -14.70
CA GLN A 211 -23.40 7.82 -14.47
C GLN A 211 -21.94 7.70 -14.07
N THR A 212 -21.25 8.82 -13.80
CA THR A 212 -19.87 8.82 -13.30
C THR A 212 -19.79 8.00 -12.02
N ARG A 213 -18.88 7.03 -11.98
CA ARG A 213 -18.69 6.12 -10.85
C ARG A 213 -17.28 5.54 -10.82
N PHE A 214 -16.89 5.06 -9.66
CA PHE A 214 -15.70 4.25 -9.51
C PHE A 214 -15.97 2.79 -9.91
N LEU A 215 -15.01 2.14 -10.56
CA LEU A 215 -14.95 0.69 -10.61
C LEU A 215 -14.05 0.19 -9.47
N HIS A 216 -12.86 0.74 -9.36
CA HIS A 216 -11.98 0.56 -8.20
C HIS A 216 -11.69 1.93 -7.58
N LEU A 217 -11.58 1.95 -6.27
CA LEU A 217 -11.26 3.15 -5.50
C LEU A 217 -9.77 3.19 -5.19
N PRO A 218 -9.08 4.30 -5.44
CA PRO A 218 -7.71 4.48 -5.01
C PRO A 218 -7.62 4.59 -3.48
N ALA A 219 -6.46 4.29 -2.93
CA ALA A 219 -6.18 4.51 -1.51
C ALA A 219 -6.16 6.01 -1.16
N SER A 220 -6.46 6.33 0.10
CA SER A 220 -6.48 7.71 0.62
C SER A 220 -5.75 7.84 1.97
N HIS A 221 -5.06 6.79 2.42
CA HIS A 221 -4.50 6.72 3.77
C HIS A 221 -3.17 7.47 3.96
N HIS A 222 -2.63 8.09 2.91
CA HIS A 222 -1.47 8.98 2.98
C HIS A 222 -1.89 10.46 3.12
N SER A 223 -2.62 10.80 4.19
CA SER A 223 -3.13 12.17 4.42
C SER A 223 -4.03 12.68 3.27
N ARG A 224 -5.09 11.94 2.96
CA ARG A 224 -6.04 12.18 1.86
C ARG A 224 -5.41 11.98 0.48
N SER A 225 -4.31 11.22 0.37
CA SER A 225 -3.60 10.96 -0.87
C SER A 225 -3.48 9.46 -1.12
N GLY A 226 -3.46 9.07 -2.38
CA GLY A 226 -2.98 7.77 -2.87
C GLY A 226 -1.62 7.92 -3.54
N VAL A 227 -0.92 6.81 -3.73
CA VAL A 227 0.32 6.79 -4.50
C VAL A 227 0.05 6.14 -5.84
N ILE A 228 0.59 6.74 -6.89
CA ILE A 228 0.44 6.31 -8.26
C ILE A 228 1.81 6.31 -8.92
N SER A 229 2.08 5.32 -9.74
CA SER A 229 3.22 5.34 -10.65
C SER A 229 2.77 5.41 -12.09
N PHE A 230 3.64 5.92 -12.94
CA PHE A 230 3.39 6.16 -14.35
C PHE A 230 4.27 5.28 -15.24
N ALA A 231 3.92 5.19 -16.51
CA ALA A 231 4.57 4.27 -17.43
C ALA A 231 6.03 4.65 -17.77
N ASP A 232 6.42 5.92 -17.55
CA ASP A 232 7.81 6.39 -17.64
C ASP A 232 8.68 5.99 -16.44
N GLY A 233 8.04 5.39 -15.39
CA GLY A 233 8.72 4.93 -14.18
C GLY A 233 8.58 5.85 -12.98
N HIS A 234 8.24 7.14 -13.16
CA HIS A 234 8.09 8.00 -11.97
C HIS A 234 6.89 7.60 -11.11
N ALA A 235 6.93 7.95 -9.85
CA ALA A 235 5.85 7.72 -8.91
C ALA A 235 5.63 8.94 -8.02
N GLU A 236 4.38 9.27 -7.76
CA GLU A 236 4.01 10.41 -6.94
C GLU A 236 2.87 10.11 -5.95
N SER A 237 2.72 11.00 -5.00
CA SER A 237 1.58 11.01 -4.08
C SER A 237 0.55 12.01 -4.57
N HIS A 238 -0.55 11.51 -5.15
CA HIS A 238 -1.65 12.33 -5.64
C HIS A 238 -2.65 12.60 -4.52
N ARG A 239 -3.01 13.90 -4.30
CA ARG A 239 -3.97 14.32 -3.28
C ARG A 239 -5.38 14.35 -3.85
N TRP A 240 -6.26 13.53 -3.30
CA TRP A 240 -7.68 13.50 -3.64
C TRP A 240 -8.40 14.75 -3.13
N ARG A 241 -9.38 15.21 -3.89
CA ARG A 241 -10.13 16.45 -3.63
C ARG A 241 -11.54 16.17 -3.13
N ASP A 242 -12.16 15.11 -3.59
CA ASP A 242 -13.55 14.75 -3.28
C ASP A 242 -13.63 13.83 -2.06
N ASP A 243 -14.47 14.15 -1.10
CA ASP A 243 -14.62 13.34 0.13
C ASP A 243 -15.16 11.94 -0.17
N ARG A 244 -15.87 11.73 -1.27
CA ARG A 244 -16.34 10.40 -1.72
C ARG A 244 -15.18 9.51 -2.20
N THR A 245 -14.07 10.10 -2.62
CA THR A 245 -12.82 9.38 -2.91
C THR A 245 -12.04 9.08 -1.63
N ILE A 246 -12.05 10.02 -0.69
CA ILE A 246 -11.23 9.98 0.53
C ILE A 246 -11.83 9.06 1.58
N GLN A 247 -13.15 9.12 1.75
CA GLN A 247 -13.93 8.32 2.71
C GLN A 247 -15.10 7.65 1.99
N PRO A 248 -14.85 6.68 1.11
CA PRO A 248 -15.92 6.02 0.38
C PRO A 248 -16.82 5.24 1.34
N ARG A 249 -18.12 5.33 1.10
CA ARG A 249 -19.14 4.54 1.82
C ARG A 249 -19.23 3.14 1.20
N LEU A 250 -18.17 2.36 1.32
CA LEU A 250 -18.20 0.96 0.87
C LEU A 250 -18.90 0.12 1.91
N THR A 251 -20.03 -0.44 1.54
CA THR A 251 -20.79 -1.37 2.38
C THR A 251 -20.29 -2.79 2.24
N ASP A 252 -19.67 -3.10 1.09
CA ASP A 252 -19.11 -4.41 0.77
C ASP A 252 -17.78 -4.25 0.01
N TYR A 253 -16.87 -5.16 0.29
CA TYR A 253 -15.61 -5.38 -0.42
C TYR A 253 -15.77 -5.57 -1.94
N HIS A 254 -16.95 -5.91 -2.40
CA HIS A 254 -17.28 -6.23 -3.80
C HIS A 254 -18.15 -5.18 -4.50
N ASP A 255 -18.63 -4.17 -3.80
CA ASP A 255 -19.47 -3.13 -4.39
C ASP A 255 -18.60 -1.99 -4.92
N HIS A 256 -18.19 -2.15 -6.18
CA HIS A 256 -17.29 -1.24 -6.86
C HIS A 256 -18.00 -0.27 -7.82
N ASN A 257 -19.28 -0.08 -7.69
CA ASN A 257 -20.04 0.75 -8.63
C ASN A 257 -20.64 2.00 -7.98
N ASP A 258 -19.95 2.57 -7.02
CA ASP A 258 -20.42 3.75 -6.32
C ASP A 258 -20.56 4.94 -7.27
N LEU A 259 -21.78 5.45 -7.40
CA LEU A 259 -22.06 6.66 -8.18
C LEU A 259 -21.36 7.87 -7.55
N SER A 260 -20.65 8.59 -8.38
CA SER A 260 -19.90 9.77 -7.97
C SER A 260 -19.94 10.86 -9.05
N PRO A 261 -21.14 11.35 -9.41
CA PRO A 261 -21.28 12.36 -10.47
C PRO A 261 -20.54 13.64 -10.07
N GLY A 262 -19.87 14.25 -11.06
CA GLY A 262 -19.11 15.50 -10.87
C GLY A 262 -17.85 15.36 -9.99
N ASN A 263 -17.41 14.15 -9.68
CA ASN A 263 -16.20 13.91 -8.91
C ASN A 263 -14.94 14.20 -9.75
N ALA A 264 -14.17 15.20 -9.33
CA ALA A 264 -12.95 15.63 -10.02
C ALA A 264 -11.87 14.55 -10.02
N ASP A 265 -11.81 13.70 -8.99
CA ASP A 265 -10.82 12.64 -8.89
C ASP A 265 -11.10 11.50 -9.90
N VAL A 266 -12.39 11.22 -10.20
CA VAL A 266 -12.75 10.27 -11.27
C VAL A 266 -12.35 10.82 -12.64
N VAL A 267 -12.53 12.14 -12.86
CA VAL A 267 -12.09 12.79 -14.11
C VAL A 267 -10.58 12.64 -14.25
N TRP A 268 -9.83 12.97 -13.21
CA TRP A 268 -8.38 12.82 -13.20
C TRP A 268 -7.93 11.38 -13.50
N LEU A 269 -8.54 10.39 -12.84
CA LEU A 269 -8.23 8.97 -13.09
C LEU A 269 -8.48 8.57 -14.55
N ARG A 270 -9.52 9.09 -15.19
CA ARG A 270 -9.82 8.84 -16.61
C ARG A 270 -8.79 9.43 -17.55
N GLU A 271 -8.38 10.66 -17.28
CA GLU A 271 -7.36 11.37 -18.07
C GLU A 271 -6.00 10.66 -18.05
N HIS A 272 -5.69 9.95 -16.93
CA HIS A 272 -4.43 9.24 -16.74
C HIS A 272 -4.54 7.71 -16.96
N ALA A 273 -5.74 7.19 -17.25
CA ALA A 273 -5.90 5.75 -17.49
C ALA A 273 -5.52 5.36 -18.91
N THR A 274 -5.91 6.14 -19.89
CA THR A 274 -5.72 5.83 -21.33
C THR A 274 -6.03 7.03 -22.19
N SER A 275 -5.80 6.93 -23.50
CA SER A 275 -6.23 7.89 -24.52
C SER A 275 -7.34 7.32 -25.40
N ARG A 276 -8.12 8.20 -26.02
CA ARG A 276 -9.12 7.78 -27.03
C ARG A 276 -8.40 7.21 -28.26
N ARG A 277 -9.06 6.28 -28.92
CA ARG A 277 -8.73 5.92 -30.31
C ARG A 277 -9.31 6.99 -31.25
N ASP A 278 -8.49 7.46 -32.16
CA ASP A 278 -8.87 8.33 -33.26
C ASP A 278 -9.74 7.56 -34.25
#